data_1dff9aa30a20a79dd3dc8594d50718fc
#
_entry.id   1dff9aa30a20a79dd3dc8594d50718fc
#
_cell.length_a   1.000
_cell.length_b   1.000
_cell.length_c   1.000
_cell.angle_alpha   90.00
_cell.angle_beta   90.00
_cell.angle_gamma   90.00
#
_symmetry.space_group_name_H-M   'P 1'
#
loop_
_entity.id
_entity.type
_entity.pdbx_description
1 polymer ?
#
loop_
_entity_poly.entity_id
_entity_poly.type
_entity_poly.pdbx_seq_one_letter_code
_entity_poly.pdbx_strand_id
1 'polypeptide(L)'
;LLIKHFSKKDERTRLMMYFKGMGLSCIICTFLVYHFAECRVVYPIYVKGLFSIPLESLLAHYVSPLMYVLDWILFQPKGYFKFYHIFTWLAFPLFYILCFITRCCCNAPSAFLSVPKYPYFFLDYETIGYFKCLSYILVLMGILLAINAFIVAADYLMYRFSNKKSH
;
A
#
# COMPACT_ATOMS: atom_id res chain seq x y z
N LEU A 1 -9.65 20.31 -32.73
CA LEU A 1 -10.37 19.17 -32.16
C LEU A 1 -9.42 18.02 -31.76
N LEU A 2 -8.47 17.64 -32.62
CA LEU A 2 -7.46 16.60 -32.39
C LEU A 2 -6.57 16.89 -31.18
N ILE A 3 -6.07 18.10 -31.02
CA ILE A 3 -5.21 18.50 -29.88
C ILE A 3 -5.95 18.33 -28.54
N LYS A 4 -7.24 18.69 -28.46
CA LYS A 4 -8.07 18.45 -27.26
C LYS A 4 -8.28 16.97 -26.97
N HIS A 5 -8.35 16.13 -27.99
CA HIS A 5 -8.55 14.68 -27.82
C HIS A 5 -7.28 14.00 -27.26
N PHE A 6 -6.10 14.37 -27.78
CA PHE A 6 -4.80 13.89 -27.26
C PHE A 6 -4.56 14.34 -25.83
N SER A 7 -4.87 15.60 -25.51
CA SER A 7 -4.75 16.14 -24.13
C SER A 7 -5.61 15.37 -23.13
N LYS A 8 -6.87 15.07 -23.46
CA LYS A 8 -7.76 14.27 -22.58
C LYS A 8 -7.27 12.83 -22.39
N LYS A 9 -6.68 12.21 -23.43
CA LYS A 9 -6.11 10.86 -23.31
C LYS A 9 -4.91 10.83 -22.38
N ASP A 10 -4.04 11.83 -22.44
CA ASP A 10 -2.88 11.94 -21.59
C ASP A 10 -3.28 12.20 -20.11
N GLU A 11 -4.25 13.07 -19.85
CA GLU A 11 -4.78 13.31 -18.51
C GLU A 11 -5.39 12.04 -17.89
N ARG A 12 -6.18 11.29 -18.66
CA ARG A 12 -6.76 10.01 -18.21
C ARG A 12 -5.67 9.01 -17.86
N THR A 13 -4.62 8.91 -18.67
CA THR A 13 -3.48 8.03 -18.41
C THR A 13 -2.74 8.44 -17.15
N ARG A 14 -2.48 9.74 -16.94
CA ARG A 14 -1.84 10.25 -15.73
C ARG A 14 -2.64 9.95 -14.46
N LEU A 15 -3.95 10.18 -14.51
CA LEU A 15 -4.84 9.89 -13.38
C LEU A 15 -4.85 8.39 -13.05
N MET A 16 -4.95 7.54 -14.08
CA MET A 16 -4.91 6.10 -13.90
C MET A 16 -3.57 5.63 -13.30
N MET A 17 -2.44 6.18 -13.77
CA MET A 17 -1.11 5.88 -13.23
C MET A 17 -0.94 6.37 -11.80
N TYR A 18 -1.54 7.53 -11.44
CA TYR A 18 -1.56 8.01 -10.06
C TYR A 18 -2.21 6.99 -9.10
N PHE A 19 -3.41 6.50 -9.43
CA PHE A 19 -4.10 5.50 -8.61
C PHE A 19 -3.39 4.14 -8.60
N LYS A 20 -2.80 3.73 -9.71
CA LYS A 20 -1.97 2.52 -9.77
C LYS A 20 -0.75 2.62 -8.86
N GLY A 21 -0.04 3.76 -8.84
CA GLY A 21 1.09 3.99 -7.95
C GLY A 21 0.68 4.01 -6.47
N MET A 22 -0.47 4.63 -6.15
CA MET A 22 -1.03 4.60 -4.80
C MET A 22 -1.37 3.17 -4.37
N GLY A 23 -2.02 2.37 -5.24
CA GLY A 23 -2.30 0.96 -5.00
C GLY A 23 -1.03 0.13 -4.81
N LEU A 24 0.02 0.39 -5.63
CA LEU A 24 1.32 -0.26 -5.50
C LEU A 24 1.96 0.02 -4.13
N SER A 25 1.92 1.26 -3.67
CA SER A 25 2.41 1.63 -2.35
C SER A 25 1.68 0.87 -1.24
N CYS A 26 0.36 0.89 -1.28
CA CYS A 26 -0.46 0.23 -0.27
C CYS A 26 -0.25 -1.29 -0.23
N ILE A 27 -0.17 -1.94 -1.39
CA ILE A 27 -0.02 -3.40 -1.43
C ILE A 27 1.38 -3.86 -0.99
N ILE A 28 2.43 -3.09 -1.29
CA ILE A 28 3.78 -3.34 -0.76
C ILE A 28 3.78 -3.17 0.76
N CYS A 29 3.15 -2.11 1.27
CA CYS A 29 3.00 -1.89 2.71
C CYS A 29 2.25 -3.05 3.38
N THR A 30 1.16 -3.52 2.79
CA THR A 30 0.39 -4.68 3.28
C THR A 30 1.27 -5.93 3.36
N PHE A 31 2.06 -6.22 2.34
CA PHE A 31 3.02 -7.33 2.38
C PHE A 31 4.02 -7.20 3.53
N LEU A 32 4.63 -6.02 3.69
CA LEU A 32 5.63 -5.78 4.74
C LEU A 32 5.02 -5.89 6.14
N VAL A 33 3.87 -5.25 6.37
CA VAL A 33 3.17 -5.31 7.66
C VAL A 33 2.78 -6.75 7.98
N TYR A 34 2.20 -7.47 7.03
CA TYR A 34 1.84 -8.87 7.23
C TYR A 34 3.07 -9.72 7.56
N HIS A 35 4.13 -9.61 6.76
CA HIS A 35 5.33 -10.43 6.93
C HIS A 35 6.08 -10.14 8.25
N PHE A 36 6.28 -8.86 8.59
CA PHE A 36 7.10 -8.48 9.74
C PHE A 36 6.34 -8.32 11.05
N ALA A 37 5.05 -8.01 11.01
CA ALA A 37 4.25 -7.80 12.20
C ALA A 37 3.28 -8.98 12.46
N GLU A 38 2.37 -9.27 11.53
CA GLU A 38 1.31 -10.25 11.77
C GLU A 38 1.79 -11.69 11.74
N CYS A 39 2.66 -12.06 10.80
CA CYS A 39 3.18 -13.43 10.74
C CYS A 39 3.99 -13.84 11.97
N ARG A 40 4.56 -12.89 12.69
CA ARG A 40 5.27 -13.18 13.95
C ARG A 40 4.34 -13.45 15.11
N VAL A 41 3.17 -12.82 15.11
CA VAL A 41 2.21 -12.89 16.21
C VAL A 41 1.20 -14.01 15.99
N VAL A 42 0.63 -14.08 14.78
CA VAL A 42 -0.47 -15.01 14.47
C VAL A 42 0.05 -16.35 13.95
N TYR A 43 1.04 -16.31 13.06
CA TYR A 43 1.63 -17.51 12.46
C TYR A 43 3.14 -17.49 12.67
N PRO A 44 3.71 -18.38 13.49
CA PRO A 44 5.16 -18.43 13.71
C PRO A 44 5.88 -18.97 12.46
N ILE A 45 5.84 -18.23 11.37
CA ILE A 45 6.41 -18.59 10.05
C ILE A 45 7.90 -18.94 10.15
N TYR A 46 8.60 -18.30 11.08
CA TYR A 46 10.03 -18.55 11.31
C TYR A 46 10.30 -19.91 12.00
N VAL A 47 9.25 -20.52 12.58
CA VAL A 47 9.36 -21.84 13.24
C VAL A 47 8.76 -22.94 12.37
N LYS A 48 7.61 -22.69 11.72
CA LYS A 48 6.85 -23.69 10.97
C LYS A 48 6.95 -23.54 9.44
N GLY A 49 7.56 -22.44 8.96
CA GLY A 49 7.71 -22.17 7.53
C GLY A 49 6.44 -21.67 6.84
N LEU A 50 6.59 -21.38 5.55
CA LEU A 50 5.54 -20.76 4.72
C LEU A 50 4.27 -21.62 4.61
N PHE A 51 4.40 -22.94 4.71
CA PHE A 51 3.27 -23.89 4.63
C PHE A 51 2.33 -23.86 5.83
N SER A 52 2.68 -23.13 6.91
CA SER A 52 1.79 -22.92 8.05
C SER A 52 0.76 -21.81 7.83
N ILE A 53 0.90 -21.03 6.76
CA ILE A 53 0.01 -19.92 6.43
C ILE A 53 -1.22 -20.47 5.69
N PRO A 54 -2.45 -20.08 6.07
CA PRO A 54 -3.64 -20.42 5.29
C PRO A 54 -3.52 -19.94 3.84
N LEU A 55 -4.02 -20.71 2.89
CA LEU A 55 -3.92 -20.42 1.45
C LEU A 55 -4.47 -19.04 1.10
N GLU A 56 -5.57 -18.63 1.69
CA GLU A 56 -6.18 -17.31 1.52
C GLU A 56 -5.24 -16.18 1.93
N SER A 57 -4.57 -16.33 3.07
CA SER A 57 -3.58 -15.35 3.56
C SER A 57 -2.33 -15.34 2.70
N LEU A 58 -1.88 -16.50 2.22
CA LEU A 58 -0.76 -16.59 1.28
C LEU A 58 -1.07 -15.86 -0.04
N LEU A 59 -2.25 -16.09 -0.59
CA LEU A 59 -2.67 -15.44 -1.83
C LEU A 59 -2.82 -13.93 -1.65
N ALA A 60 -3.45 -13.49 -0.58
CA ALA A 60 -3.72 -12.06 -0.34
C ALA A 60 -2.45 -11.25 -0.03
N HIS A 61 -1.55 -11.80 0.80
CA HIS A 61 -0.44 -11.02 1.35
C HIS A 61 0.92 -11.29 0.69
N TYR A 62 1.05 -12.33 -0.14
CA TYR A 62 2.29 -12.64 -0.87
C TYR A 62 2.07 -12.65 -2.38
N VAL A 63 1.12 -13.46 -2.88
CA VAL A 63 0.95 -13.63 -4.32
C VAL A 63 0.42 -12.35 -4.96
N SER A 64 -0.63 -11.74 -4.40
CA SER A 64 -1.21 -10.51 -4.94
C SER A 64 -0.23 -9.33 -4.96
N PRO A 65 0.54 -9.03 -3.88
CA PRO A 65 1.58 -8.01 -3.94
C PRO A 65 2.65 -8.28 -4.98
N LEU A 66 3.13 -9.54 -5.08
CA LEU A 66 4.13 -9.91 -6.07
C LEU A 66 3.62 -9.69 -7.49
N MET A 67 2.41 -10.15 -7.79
CA MET A 67 1.77 -9.96 -9.10
C MET A 67 1.60 -8.47 -9.44
N TYR A 68 1.22 -7.65 -8.47
CA TYR A 68 1.05 -6.21 -8.69
C TYR A 68 2.38 -5.50 -8.97
N VAL A 69 3.45 -5.88 -8.26
CA VAL A 69 4.80 -5.36 -8.50
C VAL A 69 5.30 -5.79 -9.89
N LEU A 70 5.10 -7.05 -10.26
CA LEU A 70 5.47 -7.56 -11.58
C LEU A 70 4.68 -6.87 -12.71
N ASP A 71 3.37 -6.64 -12.55
CA ASP A 71 2.57 -5.86 -13.49
C ASP A 71 3.14 -4.46 -13.69
N TRP A 72 3.48 -3.79 -12.58
CA TRP A 72 4.08 -2.47 -12.67
C TRP A 72 5.43 -2.49 -13.38
N ILE A 73 6.32 -3.44 -13.05
CA ILE A 73 7.66 -3.50 -13.66
C ILE A 73 7.59 -3.83 -15.14
N LEU A 74 6.78 -4.80 -15.55
CA LEU A 74 6.78 -5.36 -16.90
C LEU A 74 5.85 -4.63 -17.87
N PHE A 75 4.70 -4.18 -17.43
CA PHE A 75 3.64 -3.75 -18.34
C PHE A 75 3.24 -2.27 -18.20
N GLN A 76 3.57 -1.60 -17.09
CA GLN A 76 3.17 -0.21 -16.92
C GLN A 76 4.18 0.76 -17.54
N PRO A 77 3.72 1.85 -18.19
CA PRO A 77 4.61 2.90 -18.67
C PRO A 77 5.34 3.58 -17.52
N LYS A 78 6.60 3.98 -17.76
CA LYS A 78 7.47 4.61 -16.76
C LYS A 78 7.53 6.13 -16.92
N GLY A 79 7.99 6.83 -15.87
CA GLY A 79 8.17 8.28 -15.88
C GLY A 79 6.90 9.08 -15.53
N TYR A 80 5.85 8.42 -15.09
CA TYR A 80 4.59 9.08 -14.68
C TYR A 80 4.60 9.51 -13.22
N PHE A 81 5.41 8.90 -12.37
CA PHE A 81 5.43 9.23 -10.95
C PHE A 81 6.24 10.50 -10.69
N LYS A 82 5.68 11.40 -9.89
CA LYS A 82 6.26 12.70 -9.57
C LYS A 82 6.61 12.77 -8.10
N PHE A 83 7.53 13.64 -7.74
CA PHE A 83 8.00 13.81 -6.36
C PHE A 83 6.85 14.04 -5.35
N TYR A 84 5.84 14.83 -5.71
CA TYR A 84 4.71 15.11 -4.83
C TYR A 84 3.83 13.87 -4.57
N HIS A 85 3.89 12.82 -5.40
CA HIS A 85 3.18 11.57 -5.15
C HIS A 85 3.64 10.87 -3.87
N ILE A 86 4.89 11.10 -3.44
CA ILE A 86 5.43 10.58 -2.17
C ILE A 86 4.50 10.95 -1.01
N PHE A 87 3.97 12.16 -1.02
CA PHE A 87 3.09 12.67 0.03
C PHE A 87 1.60 12.42 -0.27
N THR A 88 1.18 12.63 -1.51
CA THR A 88 -0.26 12.56 -1.85
C THR A 88 -0.79 11.12 -1.78
N TRP A 89 0.03 10.11 -1.98
CA TRP A 89 -0.38 8.71 -1.82
C TRP A 89 -0.66 8.32 -0.36
N LEU A 90 -0.21 9.09 0.62
CA LEU A 90 -0.59 8.90 2.02
C LEU A 90 -2.07 9.20 2.28
N ALA A 91 -2.75 9.93 1.38
CA ALA A 91 -4.16 10.29 1.56
C ALA A 91 -5.05 9.05 1.77
N PHE A 92 -4.81 7.95 1.05
CA PHE A 92 -5.61 6.73 1.16
C PHE A 92 -5.44 6.03 2.52
N PRO A 93 -4.22 5.70 3.00
CA PRO A 93 -4.05 5.11 4.32
C PRO A 93 -4.49 6.04 5.46
N LEU A 94 -4.31 7.36 5.33
CA LEU A 94 -4.84 8.32 6.30
C LEU A 94 -6.36 8.31 6.34
N PHE A 95 -7.02 8.28 5.19
CA PHE A 95 -8.47 8.15 5.10
C PHE A 95 -8.95 6.83 5.71
N TYR A 96 -8.25 5.72 5.46
CA TYR A 96 -8.56 4.44 6.08
C TYR A 96 -8.48 4.51 7.61
N ILE A 97 -7.40 5.09 8.16
CA ILE A 97 -7.23 5.26 9.61
C ILE A 97 -8.36 6.15 10.18
N LEU A 98 -8.71 7.24 9.50
CA LEU A 98 -9.81 8.11 9.92
C LEU A 98 -11.15 7.37 9.96
N CYS A 99 -11.50 6.62 8.93
CA CYS A 99 -12.71 5.79 8.90
C CYS A 99 -12.71 4.75 10.03
N PHE A 100 -11.56 4.13 10.27
CA PHE A 100 -11.40 3.16 11.35
C PHE A 100 -11.62 3.79 12.74
N ILE A 101 -10.98 4.92 13.02
CA ILE A 101 -11.15 5.65 14.30
C ILE A 101 -12.61 6.06 14.47
N THR A 102 -13.22 6.62 13.45
CA THR A 102 -14.65 7.01 13.48
C THR A 102 -15.55 5.82 13.82
N ARG A 103 -15.31 4.67 13.18
CA ARG A 103 -16.05 3.44 13.47
C ARG A 103 -15.90 3.01 14.93
N CYS A 104 -14.67 3.04 15.46
CA CYS A 104 -14.41 2.68 16.86
C CYS A 104 -15.10 3.64 17.85
N CYS A 105 -15.03 4.94 17.58
CA CYS A 105 -15.68 5.95 18.44
C CYS A 105 -17.21 5.86 18.43
N CYS A 106 -17.81 5.52 17.29
CA CYS A 106 -19.26 5.41 17.15
C CYS A 106 -19.81 4.06 17.64
N ASN A 107 -18.97 3.13 18.10
CA ASN A 107 -19.35 1.74 18.41
C ASN A 107 -20.22 1.08 17.31
N ALA A 108 -19.99 1.50 16.05
CA ALA A 108 -20.79 1.03 14.93
C ALA A 108 -20.57 -0.49 14.76
N PRO A 109 -21.66 -1.29 14.81
CA PRO A 109 -21.54 -2.72 14.57
C PRO A 109 -20.94 -2.93 13.19
N SER A 110 -20.05 -3.93 13.07
CA SER A 110 -19.60 -4.37 11.75
C SER A 110 -20.77 -5.02 11.03
N ALA A 111 -21.61 -4.21 10.37
CA ALA A 111 -22.83 -4.66 9.72
C ALA A 111 -22.58 -5.68 8.60
N PHE A 112 -21.33 -5.88 8.18
CA PHE A 112 -21.02 -6.67 6.99
C PHE A 112 -20.11 -7.89 7.20
N LEU A 113 -19.38 -7.98 8.32
CA LEU A 113 -18.44 -9.09 8.56
C LEU A 113 -18.24 -9.23 10.07
N SER A 114 -18.02 -10.44 10.54
CA SER A 114 -17.46 -10.79 11.86
C SER A 114 -16.01 -10.26 12.00
N VAL A 115 -15.78 -9.01 11.61
CA VAL A 115 -14.49 -8.35 11.70
C VAL A 115 -14.31 -7.88 13.14
N PRO A 116 -13.19 -8.22 13.78
CA PRO A 116 -12.91 -7.76 15.14
C PRO A 116 -12.96 -6.23 15.21
N LYS A 117 -13.28 -5.68 16.39
CA LYS A 117 -13.31 -4.23 16.63
C LYS A 117 -12.02 -3.56 16.16
N TYR A 118 -10.88 -4.20 16.41
CA TYR A 118 -9.56 -3.79 15.97
C TYR A 118 -9.00 -4.84 14.99
N PRO A 119 -8.92 -4.52 13.68
CA PRO A 119 -8.41 -5.46 12.68
C PRO A 119 -6.90 -5.73 12.83
N TYR A 120 -6.19 -4.82 13.48
CA TYR A 120 -4.75 -4.92 13.73
C TYR A 120 -4.45 -4.69 15.21
N PHE A 121 -3.59 -5.51 15.80
CA PHE A 121 -3.20 -5.40 17.22
C PHE A 121 -2.59 -4.02 17.55
N PHE A 122 -1.90 -3.40 16.62
CA PHE A 122 -1.26 -2.10 16.82
C PHE A 122 -2.23 -0.91 16.75
N LEU A 123 -3.49 -1.15 16.38
CA LEU A 123 -4.57 -0.14 16.44
C LEU A 123 -5.47 -0.32 17.66
N ASP A 124 -5.27 -1.37 18.45
CA ASP A 124 -6.06 -1.63 19.66
C ASP A 124 -5.57 -0.74 20.82
N TYR A 125 -5.99 0.53 20.78
CA TYR A 125 -5.61 1.51 21.80
C TYR A 125 -6.18 1.20 23.21
N GLU A 126 -7.23 0.38 23.30
CA GLU A 126 -7.79 -0.06 24.59
C GLU A 126 -6.82 -1.01 25.31
N THR A 127 -6.15 -1.88 24.57
CA THR A 127 -5.18 -2.85 25.12
C THR A 127 -3.78 -2.25 25.24
N ILE A 128 -3.28 -1.55 24.21
CA ILE A 128 -1.88 -1.10 24.16
C ILE A 128 -1.69 0.35 24.63
N GLY A 129 -2.77 1.12 24.76
CA GLY A 129 -2.77 2.55 25.14
C GLY A 129 -2.54 3.49 23.95
N TYR A 130 -3.07 4.71 24.07
CA TYR A 130 -3.08 5.72 22.99
C TYR A 130 -1.68 6.09 22.48
N PHE A 131 -0.70 6.27 23.36
CA PHE A 131 0.65 6.68 22.95
C PHE A 131 1.36 5.62 22.13
N LYS A 132 1.23 4.34 22.49
CA LYS A 132 1.80 3.25 21.68
C LYS A 132 1.10 3.12 20.33
N CYS A 133 -0.24 3.21 20.30
CA CYS A 133 -1.00 3.21 19.07
C CYS A 133 -0.56 4.33 18.13
N LEU A 134 -0.45 5.57 18.64
CA LEU A 134 0.04 6.71 17.86
C LEU A 134 1.47 6.48 17.35
N SER A 135 2.36 5.93 18.18
CA SER A 135 3.72 5.60 17.76
C SER A 135 3.75 4.60 16.62
N TYR A 136 2.94 3.55 16.65
CA TYR A 136 2.82 2.59 15.55
C TYR A 136 2.29 3.24 14.26
N ILE A 137 1.29 4.11 14.37
CA ILE A 137 0.77 4.87 13.22
C ILE A 137 1.87 5.74 12.59
N LEU A 138 2.64 6.47 13.41
CA LEU A 138 3.74 7.31 12.92
C LEU A 138 4.84 6.49 12.24
N VAL A 139 5.21 5.35 12.81
CA VAL A 139 6.17 4.42 12.19
C VAL A 139 5.64 3.90 10.86
N LEU A 140 4.37 3.51 10.80
CA LEU A 140 3.74 3.04 9.56
C LEU A 140 3.72 4.13 8.48
N MET A 141 3.43 5.39 8.84
CA MET A 141 3.49 6.52 7.92
C MET A 141 4.91 6.76 7.41
N GLY A 142 5.92 6.62 8.27
CA GLY A 142 7.34 6.69 7.88
C GLY A 142 7.73 5.58 6.90
N ILE A 143 7.29 4.36 7.13
CA ILE A 143 7.49 3.23 6.21
C ILE A 143 6.83 3.51 4.86
N LEU A 144 5.58 3.99 4.84
CA LEU A 144 4.88 4.35 3.61
C LEU A 144 5.60 5.46 2.84
N LEU A 145 6.10 6.48 3.52
CA LEU A 145 6.91 7.53 2.87
C LEU A 145 8.16 6.95 2.21
N ALA A 146 8.87 6.04 2.89
CA ALA A 146 10.05 5.39 2.34
C ALA A 146 9.70 4.52 1.12
N ILE A 147 8.61 3.75 1.17
CA ILE A 147 8.11 2.96 0.04
C ILE A 147 7.77 3.89 -1.14
N ASN A 148 7.05 4.96 -0.90
CA ASN A 148 6.65 5.92 -1.93
C ASN A 148 7.88 6.56 -2.61
N ALA A 149 8.87 6.97 -1.81
CA ALA A 149 10.11 7.53 -2.32
C ALA A 149 10.87 6.51 -3.17
N PHE A 150 10.94 5.26 -2.74
CA PHE A 150 11.55 4.17 -3.49
C PHE A 150 10.83 3.92 -4.84
N ILE A 151 9.50 3.84 -4.83
CA ILE A 151 8.69 3.63 -6.05
C ILE A 151 8.92 4.78 -7.04
N VAL A 152 8.87 6.03 -6.59
CA VAL A 152 9.09 7.21 -7.45
C VAL A 152 10.51 7.22 -8.02
N ALA A 153 11.52 6.90 -7.21
CA ALA A 153 12.91 6.81 -7.67
C ALA A 153 13.10 5.68 -8.67
N ALA A 154 12.53 4.50 -8.40
CA ALA A 154 12.60 3.34 -9.29
C ALA A 154 11.91 3.62 -10.65
N ASP A 155 10.74 4.24 -10.65
CA ASP A 155 10.02 4.66 -11.88
C ASP A 155 10.88 5.61 -12.73
N TYR A 156 11.49 6.61 -12.09
CA TYR A 156 12.38 7.55 -12.75
C TYR A 156 13.62 6.87 -13.34
N LEU A 157 14.26 5.99 -12.59
CA LEU A 157 15.45 5.26 -13.06
C LEU A 157 15.11 4.34 -14.24
N MET A 158 14.04 3.56 -14.14
CA MET A 158 13.59 2.68 -15.22
C MET A 158 13.26 3.49 -16.49
N TYR A 159 12.62 4.64 -16.36
CA TYR A 159 12.36 5.54 -17.47
C TYR A 159 13.66 6.02 -18.13
N ARG A 160 14.66 6.45 -17.36
CA ARG A 160 15.96 6.90 -17.90
C ARG A 160 16.71 5.79 -18.63
N PHE A 161 16.73 4.57 -18.06
CA PHE A 161 17.40 3.44 -18.71
C PHE A 161 16.71 3.00 -20.00
N SER A 162 15.39 3.05 -20.07
CA SER A 162 14.63 2.75 -21.27
C SER A 162 14.96 3.72 -22.41
N ASN A 163 14.98 5.03 -22.11
CA ASN A 163 15.27 6.05 -23.15
C ASN A 163 16.73 6.05 -23.60
N LYS A 164 17.69 5.63 -22.76
CA LYS A 164 19.10 5.57 -23.14
C LYS A 164 19.42 4.43 -24.14
N LYS A 165 18.59 3.40 -24.21
CA LYS A 165 18.75 2.29 -25.17
C LYS A 165 18.17 2.61 -26.56
N SER A 166 17.44 3.71 -26.68
CA SER A 166 16.79 4.16 -27.92
C SER A 166 17.63 5.15 -28.73
N HIS A 167 18.81 5.51 -28.25
CA HIS A 167 19.85 6.29 -28.92
C HIS A 167 21.13 5.46 -29.03
#